data_300c21c27c26a87508dbe47905ba7296
#
_entry.id   300c21c27c26a87508dbe47905ba7296
#
_cell.length_a   1.000
_cell.length_b   1.000
_cell.length_c   1.000
_cell.angle_alpha   90.00
_cell.angle_beta   90.00
_cell.angle_gamma   90.00
#
_symmetry.space_group_name_H-M   'P 1'
#
loop_
_entity.id
_entity.type
_entity.pdbx_description
1 polymer ?
#
loop_
_entity_poly.entity_id
_entity_poly.type
_entity_poly.pdbx_seq_one_letter_code
_entity_poly.pdbx_strand_id
1 'polypeptide(L)'
;MLVIRIIVLIIALIAMVVYGTISIAKHLTNKRRPIKYAEGTASVDFFNDLESPDIDRRRVGSHFWIACRRMRLTLYKNIWGSEIDYKFREDGFIETIHSIPEDEMPKLMKLCNNAKSEKAIVRYLYDRFSQDGYASYNNILVWLKENNIEYSTYWNV
;
A
#
# COMPACT_ATOMS: atom_id res chain seq x y z
N MET A 1 38.77 -16.19 33.46
CA MET A 1 38.29 -16.53 32.10
C MET A 1 36.82 -16.97 32.06
N LEU A 2 36.33 -17.79 32.98
CA LEU A 2 34.92 -18.27 33.02
C LEU A 2 33.92 -17.14 33.22
N VAL A 3 34.15 -16.22 34.13
CA VAL A 3 33.26 -15.09 34.47
C VAL A 3 33.04 -14.17 33.27
N ILE A 4 34.08 -13.87 32.49
CA ILE A 4 33.98 -13.02 31.31
C ILE A 4 33.10 -13.67 30.23
N ARG A 5 33.21 -15.00 30.05
CA ARG A 5 32.37 -15.73 29.08
C ARG A 5 30.89 -15.73 29.50
N ILE A 6 30.60 -15.83 30.78
CA ILE A 6 29.23 -15.77 31.31
C ILE A 6 28.64 -14.36 31.07
N ILE A 7 29.41 -13.31 31.35
CA ILE A 7 28.95 -11.92 31.13
C ILE A 7 28.64 -11.67 29.63
N VAL A 8 29.53 -12.13 28.73
CA VAL A 8 29.31 -11.98 27.27
C VAL A 8 28.05 -12.73 26.79
N LEU A 9 27.82 -13.95 27.33
CA LEU A 9 26.61 -14.72 27.04
C LEU A 9 25.34 -14.02 27.53
N ILE A 10 25.34 -13.44 28.72
CA ILE A 10 24.20 -12.69 29.26
C ILE A 10 23.90 -11.45 28.39
N ILE A 11 24.93 -10.69 28.01
CA ILE A 11 24.78 -9.51 27.16
C ILE A 11 24.20 -9.90 25.78
N ALA A 12 24.68 -11.00 25.17
CA ALA A 12 24.17 -11.49 23.90
C ALA A 12 22.71 -11.94 24.01
N LEU A 13 22.33 -12.57 25.12
CA LEU A 13 20.94 -13.00 25.34
C LEU A 13 20.00 -11.80 25.54
N ILE A 14 20.42 -10.78 26.27
CA ILE A 14 19.65 -9.53 26.45
C ILE A 14 19.51 -8.82 25.11
N ALA A 15 20.57 -8.73 24.31
CA ALA A 15 20.53 -8.11 22.98
C ALA A 15 19.56 -8.84 22.04
N MET A 16 19.54 -10.18 22.05
CA MET A 16 18.57 -10.96 21.25
C MET A 16 17.12 -10.73 21.69
N VAL A 17 16.86 -10.67 23.01
CA VAL A 17 15.51 -10.42 23.53
C VAL A 17 15.06 -9.01 23.17
N VAL A 18 15.92 -8.00 23.33
CA VAL A 18 15.62 -6.61 22.97
C VAL A 18 15.37 -6.47 21.46
N TYR A 19 16.20 -7.11 20.62
CA TYR A 19 16.02 -7.08 19.17
C TYR A 19 14.73 -7.81 18.74
N GLY A 20 14.43 -8.94 19.36
CA GLY A 20 13.18 -9.69 19.14
C GLY A 20 11.94 -8.88 19.54
N THR A 21 11.96 -8.20 20.68
CA THR A 21 10.84 -7.36 21.14
C THR A 21 10.65 -6.11 20.27
N ILE A 22 11.74 -5.48 19.80
CA ILE A 22 11.66 -4.35 18.86
C ILE A 22 11.11 -4.81 17.51
N SER A 23 11.52 -5.97 17.01
CA SER A 23 11.02 -6.54 15.76
C SER A 23 9.53 -6.90 15.85
N ILE A 24 9.10 -7.51 16.94
CA ILE A 24 7.68 -7.81 17.21
C ILE A 24 6.89 -6.52 17.40
N ALA A 25 7.41 -5.53 18.12
CA ALA A 25 6.76 -4.24 18.29
C ALA A 25 6.63 -3.49 16.95
N LYS A 26 7.64 -3.52 16.08
CA LYS A 26 7.54 -2.99 14.70
C LYS A 26 6.50 -3.74 13.87
N HIS A 27 6.39 -5.04 14.02
CA HIS A 27 5.36 -5.84 13.35
C HIS A 27 3.95 -5.56 13.88
N LEU A 28 3.80 -5.32 15.19
CA LEU A 28 2.52 -4.97 15.82
C LEU A 28 2.13 -3.50 15.62
N THR A 29 3.11 -2.59 15.51
CA THR A 29 2.88 -1.16 15.24
C THR A 29 2.71 -0.84 13.75
N ASN A 30 2.95 -1.78 12.86
CA ASN A 30 2.40 -1.73 11.50
C ASN A 30 0.88 -1.91 11.61
N LYS A 31 0.24 -0.94 12.28
CA LYS A 31 -1.21 -0.87 12.44
C LYS A 31 -1.80 -0.99 11.04
N ARG A 32 -2.50 -2.09 10.78
CA ARG A 32 -3.30 -2.23 9.57
C ARG A 32 -4.07 -0.94 9.37
N ARG A 33 -3.79 -0.23 8.30
CA ARG A 33 -4.51 1.00 8.02
C ARG A 33 -6.01 0.70 8.00
N PRO A 34 -6.84 1.48 8.69
CA PRO A 34 -8.26 1.23 8.73
C PRO A 34 -8.86 1.38 7.33
N ILE A 35 -9.69 0.42 6.91
CA ILE A 35 -10.50 0.63 5.72
C ILE A 35 -11.53 1.69 6.04
N LYS A 36 -11.47 2.79 5.31
CA LYS A 36 -12.45 3.86 5.34
C LYS A 36 -13.69 3.37 4.57
N TYR A 37 -14.87 3.55 5.13
CA TYR A 37 -16.13 3.30 4.45
C TYR A 37 -16.98 4.55 4.55
N ALA A 38 -17.10 5.27 3.44
CA ALA A 38 -17.86 6.49 3.36
C ALA A 38 -18.66 6.53 2.04
N GLU A 39 -19.91 6.94 2.10
CA GLU A 39 -20.78 7.13 0.94
C GLU A 39 -20.87 5.89 0.00
N GLY A 40 -20.86 4.69 0.59
CA GLY A 40 -20.88 3.43 -0.17
C GLY A 40 -19.56 3.09 -0.87
N THR A 41 -18.45 3.69 -0.44
CA THR A 41 -17.11 3.42 -0.97
C THR A 41 -16.24 2.82 0.11
N ALA A 42 -15.66 1.66 -0.14
CA ALA A 42 -14.60 1.08 0.69
C ALA A 42 -13.24 1.52 0.14
N SER A 43 -12.38 2.11 0.94
CA SER A 43 -11.06 2.56 0.51
C SER A 43 -9.99 2.33 1.55
N VAL A 44 -8.74 2.21 1.10
CA VAL A 44 -7.56 2.13 1.96
C VAL A 44 -6.34 2.75 1.28
N ASP A 45 -5.56 3.48 2.07
CA ASP A 45 -4.26 4.01 1.65
C ASP A 45 -3.18 2.95 1.85
N PHE A 46 -2.37 2.68 0.83
CA PHE A 46 -1.20 1.81 0.95
C PHE A 46 0.00 2.59 1.47
N PHE A 47 0.26 3.73 0.85
CA PHE A 47 1.25 4.69 1.33
C PHE A 47 0.82 6.11 0.94
N ASN A 48 1.30 7.09 1.71
CA ASN A 48 1.02 8.50 1.47
C ASN A 48 2.19 9.33 2.02
N ASP A 49 3.02 9.83 1.13
CA ASP A 49 4.18 10.65 1.51
C ASP A 49 3.77 12.04 2.01
N LEU A 50 2.52 12.49 1.73
CA LEU A 50 1.99 13.76 2.24
C LEU A 50 1.77 13.77 3.76
N GLU A 51 1.67 12.58 4.38
CA GLU A 51 1.48 12.44 5.82
C GLU A 51 2.80 12.53 6.61
N SER A 52 3.96 12.57 5.93
CA SER A 52 5.24 12.71 6.59
C SER A 52 5.49 14.17 6.97
N PRO A 53 5.79 14.49 8.26
CA PRO A 53 6.04 15.86 8.70
C PRO A 53 7.30 16.48 8.09
N ASP A 54 8.21 15.67 7.54
CA ASP A 54 9.49 16.10 6.99
C ASP A 54 9.46 16.36 5.47
N ILE A 55 8.29 16.37 4.85
CA ILE A 55 8.19 16.58 3.41
C ILE A 55 8.43 18.05 3.08
N ASP A 56 9.65 18.34 2.61
CA ASP A 56 9.85 19.47 1.72
C ASP A 56 9.05 19.18 0.43
N ARG A 57 8.02 19.98 0.17
CA ARG A 57 7.13 19.86 -1.01
C ARG A 57 7.86 19.91 -2.35
N ARG A 58 9.16 20.19 -2.35
CA ARG A 58 10.05 20.17 -3.51
C ARG A 58 10.62 18.78 -3.80
N ARG A 59 10.41 17.79 -2.93
CA ARG A 59 10.87 16.41 -3.17
C ARG A 59 9.82 15.62 -3.92
N VAL A 60 10.28 14.66 -4.71
CA VAL A 60 9.41 13.68 -5.35
C VAL A 60 8.72 12.85 -4.28
N GLY A 61 7.41 12.78 -4.35
CA GLY A 61 6.60 11.97 -3.46
C GLY A 61 5.49 11.24 -4.21
N SER A 62 4.84 10.31 -3.54
CA SER A 62 3.72 9.60 -4.13
C SER A 62 2.68 9.20 -3.09
N HIS A 63 1.45 9.06 -3.56
CA HIS A 63 0.33 8.52 -2.81
C HIS A 63 -0.33 7.42 -3.62
N PHE A 64 -0.53 6.27 -3.01
CA PHE A 64 -1.25 5.15 -3.61
C PHE A 64 -2.36 4.67 -2.68
N TRP A 65 -3.57 4.63 -3.22
CA TRP A 65 -4.74 4.08 -2.54
C TRP A 65 -5.63 3.30 -3.50
N ILE A 66 -6.47 2.47 -2.95
CA ILE A 66 -7.50 1.78 -3.70
C ILE A 66 -8.87 2.13 -3.14
N ALA A 67 -9.87 2.15 -4.02
CA ALA A 67 -11.26 2.34 -3.66
C ALA A 67 -12.14 1.36 -4.41
N CYS A 68 -13.14 0.79 -3.73
CA CYS A 68 -14.16 -0.05 -4.35
C CYS A 68 -15.53 0.56 -4.07
N ARG A 69 -16.28 0.84 -5.13
CA ARG A 69 -17.61 1.43 -5.07
C ARG A 69 -18.50 0.82 -6.13
N ARG A 70 -19.72 0.40 -5.74
CA ARG A 70 -20.70 -0.20 -6.66
C ARG A 70 -20.07 -1.32 -7.50
N MET A 71 -19.32 -2.20 -6.84
CA MET A 71 -18.61 -3.32 -7.48
C MET A 71 -17.68 -2.89 -8.63
N ARG A 72 -17.04 -1.75 -8.51
CA ARG A 72 -15.95 -1.29 -9.36
C ARG A 72 -14.75 -0.98 -8.50
N LEU A 73 -13.64 -1.65 -8.74
CA LEU A 73 -12.38 -1.38 -8.07
C LEU A 73 -11.56 -0.38 -8.86
N THR A 74 -11.03 0.62 -8.18
CA THR A 74 -10.17 1.64 -8.77
C THR A 74 -8.90 1.77 -7.96
N LEU A 75 -7.76 1.78 -8.65
CA LEU A 75 -6.44 2.03 -8.11
C LEU A 75 -6.03 3.45 -8.50
N TYR A 76 -5.64 4.25 -7.54
CA TYR A 76 -5.22 5.63 -7.73
C TYR A 76 -3.76 5.79 -7.32
N LYS A 77 -2.94 6.34 -8.20
CA LYS A 77 -1.56 6.68 -7.89
C LYS A 77 -1.29 8.12 -8.29
N ASN A 78 -0.91 8.92 -7.32
CA ASN A 78 -0.46 10.29 -7.51
C ASN A 78 1.05 10.35 -7.37
N ILE A 79 1.69 11.11 -8.23
CA ILE A 79 3.12 11.39 -8.18
C ILE A 79 3.29 12.91 -8.28
N TRP A 80 4.16 13.47 -7.45
CA TRP A 80 4.52 14.89 -7.49
C TRP A 80 6.02 15.06 -7.32
N GLY A 81 6.54 16.21 -7.73
CA GLY A 81 7.94 16.55 -7.56
C GLY A 81 8.50 17.45 -8.66
N SER A 82 9.65 18.03 -8.40
CA SER A 82 10.27 19.09 -9.21
C SER A 82 10.54 18.73 -10.66
N GLU A 83 10.77 17.46 -10.99
CA GLU A 83 10.99 17.02 -12.36
C GLU A 83 9.70 16.94 -13.19
N ILE A 84 8.56 16.83 -12.52
CA ILE A 84 7.23 16.75 -13.14
C ILE A 84 6.68 18.15 -13.36
N ASP A 85 6.95 19.08 -12.45
CA ASP A 85 6.41 20.44 -12.40
C ASP A 85 6.58 21.21 -13.70
N TYR A 86 7.74 21.09 -14.33
CA TYR A 86 8.09 21.91 -15.48
C TYR A 86 7.63 21.37 -16.84
N LYS A 87 7.24 20.11 -16.91
CA LYS A 87 6.92 19.46 -18.20
C LYS A 87 5.42 19.22 -18.43
N PHE A 88 4.65 19.10 -17.37
CA PHE A 88 3.29 18.59 -17.49
C PHE A 88 2.20 19.45 -16.82
N ARG A 89 2.50 20.17 -15.74
CA ARG A 89 1.53 21.04 -15.04
C ARG A 89 2.19 22.08 -14.15
N GLU A 90 1.50 23.21 -13.94
CA GLU A 90 1.89 24.25 -12.99
C GLU A 90 1.88 23.76 -11.53
N ASP A 91 1.09 22.74 -11.21
CA ASP A 91 0.94 22.14 -9.87
C ASP A 91 1.80 20.88 -9.64
N GLY A 92 2.54 20.41 -10.68
CA GLY A 92 3.50 19.31 -10.55
C GLY A 92 2.92 17.96 -10.12
N PHE A 93 1.72 17.67 -10.56
CA PHE A 93 0.96 16.52 -10.12
C PHE A 93 0.50 15.66 -11.31
N ILE A 94 0.79 14.36 -11.26
CA ILE A 94 0.29 13.37 -12.22
C ILE A 94 -0.54 12.35 -11.46
N GLU A 95 -1.77 12.18 -11.87
CA GLU A 95 -2.63 11.12 -11.38
C GLU A 95 -2.75 10.01 -12.43
N THR A 96 -2.49 8.77 -12.01
CA THR A 96 -2.76 7.56 -12.78
C THR A 96 -3.89 6.79 -12.13
N ILE A 97 -4.91 6.47 -12.92
CA ILE A 97 -6.09 5.76 -12.44
C ILE A 97 -6.24 4.48 -13.25
N HIS A 98 -6.29 3.33 -12.56
CA HIS A 98 -6.67 2.05 -13.16
C HIS A 98 -8.03 1.63 -12.62
N SER A 99 -8.98 1.41 -13.52
CA SER A 99 -10.33 1.01 -13.15
C SER A 99 -10.63 -0.40 -13.67
N ILE A 100 -11.00 -1.29 -12.76
CA ILE A 100 -11.47 -2.63 -13.08
C ILE A 100 -12.97 -2.56 -13.29
N PRO A 101 -13.47 -2.92 -14.48
CA PRO A 101 -14.88 -2.82 -14.82
C PRO A 101 -15.73 -3.85 -14.05
N GLU A 102 -17.03 -3.64 -14.04
CA GLU A 102 -17.97 -4.44 -13.25
C GLU A 102 -18.03 -5.91 -13.70
N ASP A 103 -17.85 -6.17 -14.97
CA ASP A 103 -17.86 -7.52 -15.57
C ASP A 103 -16.61 -8.35 -15.19
N GLU A 104 -15.49 -7.72 -14.84
CA GLU A 104 -14.30 -8.39 -14.31
C GLU A 104 -14.38 -8.63 -12.79
N MET A 105 -15.29 -7.96 -12.09
CA MET A 105 -15.40 -8.09 -10.63
C MET A 105 -15.69 -9.52 -10.14
N PRO A 106 -16.51 -10.37 -10.81
CA PRO A 106 -16.70 -11.74 -10.38
C PRO A 106 -15.39 -12.57 -10.36
N LYS A 107 -14.50 -12.37 -11.33
CA LYS A 107 -13.18 -13.01 -11.34
C LYS A 107 -12.33 -12.50 -10.18
N LEU A 108 -12.28 -11.17 -10.02
CA LEU A 108 -11.53 -10.54 -8.92
C LEU A 108 -12.03 -11.00 -7.55
N MET A 109 -13.34 -11.05 -7.33
CA MET A 109 -13.93 -11.54 -6.08
C MET A 109 -13.50 -12.97 -5.77
N LYS A 110 -13.47 -13.84 -6.77
CA LYS A 110 -13.02 -15.23 -6.63
C LYS A 110 -11.54 -15.29 -6.22
N LEU A 111 -10.67 -14.48 -6.83
CA LEU A 111 -9.26 -14.37 -6.49
C LEU A 111 -9.04 -13.80 -5.08
N CYS A 112 -9.94 -12.94 -4.63
CA CYS A 112 -9.95 -12.37 -3.28
C CYS A 112 -10.66 -13.29 -2.25
N ASN A 113 -10.42 -14.59 -2.30
CA ASN A 113 -11.01 -15.60 -1.41
C ASN A 113 -12.55 -15.60 -1.40
N ASN A 114 -13.16 -15.46 -2.58
CA ASN A 114 -14.62 -15.34 -2.74
C ASN A 114 -15.21 -14.18 -1.92
N ALA A 115 -14.54 -13.04 -1.94
CA ALA A 115 -14.99 -11.83 -1.24
C ALA A 115 -16.41 -11.46 -1.66
N LYS A 116 -17.29 -11.20 -0.67
CA LYS A 116 -18.72 -10.91 -0.91
C LYS A 116 -19.08 -9.44 -0.74
N SER A 117 -18.09 -8.59 -0.51
CA SER A 117 -18.31 -7.16 -0.32
C SER A 117 -17.10 -6.36 -0.78
N GLU A 118 -17.32 -5.11 -1.11
CA GLU A 118 -16.29 -4.14 -1.46
C GLU A 118 -15.20 -4.03 -0.40
N LYS A 119 -15.63 -3.99 0.87
CA LYS A 119 -14.71 -3.95 2.02
C LYS A 119 -13.83 -5.20 2.10
N ALA A 120 -14.36 -6.38 1.76
CA ALA A 120 -13.59 -7.63 1.78
C ALA A 120 -12.54 -7.66 0.65
N ILE A 121 -12.88 -7.15 -0.53
CA ILE A 121 -11.94 -7.03 -1.67
C ILE A 121 -10.79 -6.09 -1.29
N VAL A 122 -11.13 -4.89 -0.83
CA VAL A 122 -10.14 -3.87 -0.41
C VAL A 122 -9.25 -4.42 0.70
N ARG A 123 -9.82 -5.12 1.69
CA ARG A 123 -9.06 -5.75 2.77
C ARG A 123 -8.10 -6.81 2.26
N TYR A 124 -8.56 -7.70 1.40
CA TYR A 124 -7.73 -8.75 0.82
C TYR A 124 -6.52 -8.18 0.09
N LEU A 125 -6.73 -7.19 -0.78
CA LEU A 125 -5.65 -6.55 -1.52
C LEU A 125 -4.67 -5.85 -0.59
N TYR A 126 -5.17 -5.14 0.41
CA TYR A 126 -4.32 -4.48 1.40
C TYR A 126 -3.48 -5.50 2.20
N ASP A 127 -4.10 -6.52 2.75
CA ASP A 127 -3.40 -7.52 3.56
C ASP A 127 -2.33 -8.28 2.73
N ARG A 128 -2.56 -8.46 1.43
CA ARG A 128 -1.65 -9.15 0.53
C ARG A 128 -0.45 -8.31 0.11
N PHE A 129 -0.65 -7.03 -0.18
CA PHE A 129 0.34 -6.19 -0.85
C PHE A 129 0.88 -5.04 -0.01
N SER A 130 0.32 -4.73 1.15
CA SER A 130 0.73 -3.57 1.96
C SER A 130 2.17 -3.65 2.49
N GLN A 131 2.73 -4.85 2.60
CA GLN A 131 4.11 -5.05 3.05
C GLN A 131 5.15 -4.68 1.97
N ASP A 132 4.71 -4.55 0.71
CA ASP A 132 5.58 -4.27 -0.42
C ASP A 132 5.95 -2.76 -0.52
N GLY A 133 5.40 -1.93 0.37
CA GLY A 133 5.66 -0.49 0.40
C GLY A 133 5.36 0.17 -0.95
N TYR A 134 6.30 0.92 -1.51
CA TYR A 134 6.15 1.58 -2.81
C TYR A 134 5.94 0.62 -3.99
N ALA A 135 6.38 -0.64 -3.87
CA ALA A 135 6.18 -1.64 -4.91
C ALA A 135 4.74 -2.18 -4.97
N SER A 136 3.92 -1.94 -3.94
CA SER A 136 2.54 -2.44 -3.84
C SER A 136 1.71 -2.15 -5.09
N TYR A 137 1.79 -0.93 -5.61
CA TYR A 137 1.07 -0.52 -6.80
C TYR A 137 1.43 -1.39 -8.02
N ASN A 138 2.71 -1.51 -8.33
CA ASN A 138 3.17 -2.31 -9.47
C ASN A 138 2.87 -3.79 -9.27
N ASN A 139 3.04 -4.30 -8.05
CA ASN A 139 2.80 -5.71 -7.73
C ASN A 139 1.30 -6.07 -7.88
N ILE A 140 0.38 -5.16 -7.53
CA ILE A 140 -1.05 -5.37 -7.80
C ILE A 140 -1.32 -5.42 -9.30
N LEU A 141 -0.76 -4.50 -10.10
CA LEU A 141 -0.96 -4.50 -11.55
C LEU A 141 -0.41 -5.77 -12.21
N VAL A 142 0.78 -6.22 -11.80
CA VAL A 142 1.36 -7.50 -12.27
C VAL A 142 0.44 -8.66 -11.90
N TRP A 143 -0.02 -8.71 -10.64
CA TRP A 143 -0.93 -9.76 -10.18
C TRP A 143 -2.27 -9.78 -10.92
N LEU A 144 -2.85 -8.61 -11.21
CA LEU A 144 -4.07 -8.52 -12.03
C LEU A 144 -3.84 -9.10 -13.43
N LYS A 145 -2.74 -8.71 -14.07
CA LYS A 145 -2.35 -9.20 -15.40
C LYS A 145 -2.11 -10.70 -15.43
N GLU A 146 -1.39 -11.25 -14.46
CA GLU A 146 -1.12 -12.69 -14.33
C GLU A 146 -2.40 -13.51 -14.16
N ASN A 147 -3.43 -12.92 -13.58
CA ASN A 147 -4.74 -13.54 -13.38
C ASN A 147 -5.77 -13.16 -14.46
N ASN A 148 -5.33 -12.56 -15.56
CA ASN A 148 -6.17 -12.16 -16.70
C ASN A 148 -7.34 -11.27 -16.28
N ILE A 149 -7.12 -10.35 -15.34
CA ILE A 149 -8.08 -9.29 -14.98
C ILE A 149 -7.81 -8.08 -15.85
N GLU A 150 -8.80 -7.69 -16.64
CA GLU A 150 -8.71 -6.51 -17.48
C GLU A 150 -9.00 -5.23 -16.67
N TYR A 151 -8.30 -4.15 -17.03
CA TYR A 151 -8.54 -2.82 -16.46
C TYR A 151 -8.25 -1.73 -17.50
N SER A 152 -8.96 -0.63 -17.37
CA SER A 152 -8.71 0.59 -18.14
C SER A 152 -7.73 1.49 -17.40
N THR A 153 -6.92 2.24 -18.14
CA THR A 153 -5.98 3.21 -17.60
C THR A 153 -6.34 4.62 -18.05
N TYR A 154 -6.43 5.54 -17.11
CA TYR A 154 -6.65 6.96 -17.36
C TYR A 154 -5.50 7.75 -16.74
N TRP A 155 -5.14 8.83 -17.41
CA TRP A 155 -4.13 9.78 -16.95
C TRP A 155 -4.82 11.13 -16.80
N ASN A 156 -4.72 11.69 -15.61
CA ASN A 156 -5.08 13.07 -15.37
C ASN A 156 -3.77 13.86 -15.31
N VAL A 157 -3.48 14.58 -16.38
CA VAL A 157 -2.24 15.36 -16.55
C VAL A 157 -2.58 16.82 -16.58
#